data_bb3270857c1a335dd2c4463000907acf
#
_entry.id   bb3270857c1a335dd2c4463000907acf
#
_cell.length_a   1.000
_cell.length_b   1.000
_cell.length_c   1.000
_cell.angle_alpha   90.00
_cell.angle_beta   90.00
_cell.angle_gamma   90.00
#
_symmetry.space_group_name_H-M   'P 1'
#
loop_
_entity.id
_entity.type
_entity.pdbx_description
1 polymer ?
#
loop_
_entity_poly.entity_id
_entity_poly.type
_entity_poly.pdbx_seq_one_letter_code
_entity_poly.pdbx_strand_id
1 'polypeptide(L)'
;MTLGENIVRLRTQRNWSQGDLADALDISRQSVSKWETDASVPELEKLLKLSELFGVTLDALVRGEDAPQSEPAAAEVQNDPSSFAPQAVPARDKSRSIIGTVLLCTGAVSVLLFLLPFGSTF
;
A
#
# COMPACT_ATOMS: atom_id res chain seq x y z
N MET A 1 13.11 -4.00 -18.17
CA MET A 1 13.35 -4.25 -16.72
C MET A 1 12.69 -5.57 -16.36
N THR A 2 13.41 -6.46 -15.69
CA THR A 2 12.86 -7.74 -15.25
C THR A 2 12.08 -7.57 -13.93
N LEU A 3 11.28 -8.57 -13.57
CA LEU A 3 10.59 -8.59 -12.29
C LEU A 3 11.58 -8.49 -11.11
N GLY A 4 12.69 -9.24 -11.18
CA GLY A 4 13.73 -9.22 -10.15
C GLY A 4 14.37 -7.86 -9.99
N GLU A 5 14.75 -7.21 -11.08
CA GLU A 5 15.30 -5.84 -11.07
C GLU A 5 14.30 -4.83 -10.47
N ASN A 6 13.03 -4.98 -10.78
CA ASN A 6 11.98 -4.11 -10.25
C ASN A 6 11.80 -4.30 -8.74
N ILE A 7 11.84 -5.54 -8.25
CA ILE A 7 11.81 -5.84 -6.81
C ILE A 7 13.02 -5.18 -6.10
N VAL A 8 14.21 -5.30 -6.65
CA VAL A 8 15.42 -4.63 -6.12
C VAL A 8 15.22 -3.12 -6.06
N ARG A 9 14.73 -2.52 -7.13
CA ARG A 9 14.47 -1.08 -7.21
C ARG A 9 13.49 -0.62 -6.14
N LEU A 10 12.33 -1.24 -6.04
CA LEU A 10 11.29 -0.87 -5.08
C LEU A 10 11.74 -1.08 -3.63
N ARG A 11 12.49 -2.15 -3.36
CA ARG A 11 13.05 -2.42 -2.05
C ARG A 11 14.09 -1.35 -1.65
N THR A 12 15.02 -1.04 -2.55
CA THR A 12 16.07 -0.06 -2.29
C THR A 12 15.54 1.37 -2.15
N GLN A 13 14.48 1.72 -2.86
CA GLN A 13 13.78 3.00 -2.68
C GLN A 13 13.24 3.18 -1.25
N ARG A 14 12.95 2.09 -0.55
CA ARG A 14 12.51 2.09 0.84
C ARG A 14 13.65 1.92 1.85
N ASN A 15 14.89 1.84 1.38
CA ASN A 15 16.05 1.54 2.20
C ASN A 15 15.95 0.20 2.95
N TRP A 16 15.29 -0.79 2.35
CA TRP A 16 15.13 -2.11 2.92
C TRP A 16 16.23 -3.06 2.44
N SER A 17 16.69 -3.92 3.36
CA SER A 17 17.53 -5.07 3.01
C SER A 17 16.70 -6.22 2.44
N GLN A 18 17.35 -7.22 1.87
CA GLN A 18 16.69 -8.47 1.47
C GLN A 18 16.03 -9.18 2.68
N GLY A 19 16.64 -9.06 3.85
CA GLY A 19 16.08 -9.58 5.10
C GLY A 19 14.81 -8.89 5.51
N ASP A 20 14.76 -7.55 5.43
CA ASP A 20 13.57 -6.76 5.77
C ASP A 20 12.38 -7.12 4.87
N LEU A 21 12.64 -7.28 3.57
CA LEU A 21 11.60 -7.71 2.63
C LEU A 21 11.14 -9.15 2.91
N ALA A 22 12.05 -10.05 3.22
CA ALA A 22 11.74 -11.43 3.58
C ALA A 22 10.86 -11.50 4.84
N ASP A 23 11.19 -10.75 5.87
CA ASP A 23 10.41 -10.67 7.10
C ASP A 23 9.01 -10.10 6.85
N ALA A 24 8.89 -9.06 6.03
CA ALA A 24 7.60 -8.46 5.67
C ALA A 24 6.68 -9.43 4.90
N LEU A 25 7.25 -10.36 4.15
CA LEU A 25 6.52 -11.36 3.36
C LEU A 25 6.40 -12.72 4.05
N ASP A 26 7.00 -12.87 5.23
CA ASP A 26 7.08 -14.12 5.97
C ASP A 26 7.67 -15.28 5.12
N ILE A 27 8.84 -15.01 4.54
CA ILE A 27 9.60 -15.95 3.71
C ILE A 27 11.08 -15.91 4.06
N SER A 28 11.86 -16.84 3.52
CA SER A 28 13.30 -16.82 3.69
C SER A 28 13.99 -15.73 2.87
N ARG A 29 15.07 -15.16 3.37
CA ARG A 29 15.93 -14.24 2.63
C ARG A 29 16.43 -14.86 1.31
N GLN A 30 16.65 -16.16 1.30
CA GLN A 30 17.08 -16.90 0.11
C GLN A 30 16.04 -16.83 -1.02
N SER A 31 14.75 -16.86 -0.69
CA SER A 31 13.67 -16.71 -1.67
C SER A 31 13.71 -15.32 -2.31
N VAL A 32 13.88 -14.27 -1.52
CA VAL A 32 14.03 -12.91 -2.03
C VAL A 32 15.23 -12.80 -2.96
N SER A 33 16.38 -13.33 -2.55
CA SER A 33 17.60 -13.33 -3.37
C SER A 33 17.40 -14.04 -4.72
N LYS A 34 16.70 -15.17 -4.75
CA LYS A 34 16.37 -15.88 -5.97
C LYS A 34 15.43 -15.09 -6.89
N TRP A 35 14.49 -14.37 -6.33
CA TRP A 35 13.59 -13.51 -7.11
C TRP A 35 14.32 -12.33 -7.72
N GLU A 36 15.21 -11.69 -6.96
CA GLU A 36 15.99 -10.54 -7.41
C GLU A 36 17.01 -10.89 -8.51
N THR A 37 17.43 -12.13 -8.55
CA THR A 37 18.36 -12.64 -9.59
C THR A 37 17.66 -13.35 -10.75
N ASP A 38 16.32 -13.32 -10.77
CA ASP A 38 15.49 -14.05 -11.73
C ASP A 38 15.73 -15.57 -11.77
N ALA A 39 16.32 -16.12 -10.71
CA ALA A 39 16.52 -17.56 -10.56
C ALA A 39 15.21 -18.30 -10.26
N SER A 40 14.23 -17.61 -9.69
CA SER A 40 12.87 -18.11 -9.49
C SER A 40 11.88 -16.95 -9.54
N VAL A 41 10.62 -17.27 -9.79
CA VAL A 41 9.52 -16.30 -9.84
C VAL A 41 8.68 -16.47 -8.58
N PRO A 42 8.25 -15.36 -7.92
CA PRO A 42 7.30 -15.43 -6.84
C PRO A 42 5.96 -16.04 -7.27
N GLU A 43 5.33 -16.76 -6.38
CA GLU A 43 3.96 -17.24 -6.59
C GLU A 43 2.98 -16.05 -6.62
N LEU A 44 1.81 -16.25 -7.24
CA LEU A 44 0.81 -15.20 -7.41
C LEU A 44 0.44 -14.53 -6.07
N GLU A 45 0.28 -15.31 -5.01
CA GLU A 45 -0.01 -14.80 -3.68
C GLU A 45 1.09 -13.86 -3.17
N LYS A 46 2.35 -14.21 -3.41
CA LYS A 46 3.50 -13.36 -3.03
C LYS A 46 3.61 -12.12 -3.90
N LEU A 47 3.27 -12.23 -5.20
CA LEU A 47 3.19 -11.08 -6.10
C LEU A 47 2.12 -10.07 -5.65
N LEU A 48 0.96 -10.54 -5.22
CA LEU A 48 -0.09 -9.69 -4.67
C LEU A 48 0.38 -8.98 -3.40
N LYS A 49 0.98 -9.70 -2.47
CA LYS A 49 1.57 -9.10 -1.26
C LYS A 49 2.66 -8.08 -1.57
N LEU A 50 3.51 -8.36 -2.55
CA LEU A 50 4.53 -7.41 -3.01
C LEU A 50 3.90 -6.13 -3.57
N SER A 51 2.86 -6.25 -4.39
CA SER A 51 2.16 -5.09 -4.96
C SER A 51 1.54 -4.22 -3.86
N GLU A 52 0.87 -4.82 -2.89
CA GLU A 52 0.32 -4.12 -1.72
C GLU A 52 1.41 -3.48 -0.86
N LEU A 53 2.47 -4.22 -0.57
CA LEU A 53 3.58 -3.79 0.25
C LEU A 53 4.30 -2.58 -0.34
N PHE A 54 4.52 -2.59 -1.65
CA PHE A 54 5.17 -1.49 -2.36
C PHE A 54 4.21 -0.38 -2.81
N GLY A 55 2.90 -0.60 -2.71
CA GLY A 55 1.89 0.37 -3.13
C GLY A 55 1.85 0.59 -4.64
N VAL A 56 2.17 -0.44 -5.41
CA VAL A 56 2.14 -0.45 -6.87
C VAL A 56 1.11 -1.46 -7.37
N THR A 57 0.64 -1.30 -8.59
CA THR A 57 -0.23 -2.30 -9.20
C THR A 57 0.57 -3.57 -9.52
N LEU A 58 -0.11 -4.71 -9.59
CA LEU A 58 0.53 -5.96 -9.99
C LEU A 58 1.16 -5.87 -11.38
N ASP A 59 0.50 -5.18 -12.31
CA ASP A 59 1.00 -4.94 -13.66
C ASP A 59 2.28 -4.09 -13.66
N ALA A 60 2.30 -3.00 -12.89
CA ALA A 60 3.49 -2.17 -12.70
C ALA A 60 4.64 -2.95 -12.03
N LEU A 61 4.33 -3.83 -11.08
CA LEU A 61 5.33 -4.68 -10.45
C LEU A 61 5.98 -5.64 -11.44
N VAL A 62 5.19 -6.27 -12.29
CA VAL A 62 5.67 -7.27 -13.27
C VAL A 62 6.39 -6.63 -14.44
N ARG A 63 5.86 -5.52 -14.95
CA ARG A 63 6.42 -4.83 -16.14
C ARG A 63 7.54 -3.84 -15.80
N GLY A 64 7.62 -3.42 -14.53
CA GLY A 64 8.62 -2.45 -14.11
C GLY A 64 8.31 -1.01 -14.57
N GLU A 65 7.08 -0.73 -14.93
CA GLU A 65 6.66 0.62 -15.25
C GLU A 65 6.32 1.37 -13.96
N ASP A 66 6.77 2.62 -13.87
CA ASP A 66 6.29 3.57 -12.87
C ASP A 66 4.89 4.02 -13.29
N ALA A 67 3.91 3.11 -13.23
CA ALA A 67 2.54 3.52 -13.41
C ALA A 67 2.19 4.41 -12.23
N PRO A 68 1.86 5.70 -12.44
CA PRO A 68 1.18 6.44 -11.41
C PRO A 68 -0.03 5.59 -11.02
N GLN A 69 -0.35 5.56 -9.74
CA GLN A 69 -1.60 4.96 -9.28
C GLN A 69 -2.74 5.68 -10.02
N SER A 70 -2.97 5.30 -11.26
CA SER A 70 -4.22 5.60 -11.90
C SER A 70 -5.24 4.82 -11.10
N GLU A 71 -6.12 5.55 -10.48
CA GLU A 71 -7.35 5.09 -9.88
C GLU A 71 -7.85 3.85 -10.59
N PRO A 72 -8.47 2.90 -9.88
CA PRO A 72 -9.00 1.72 -10.53
C PRO A 72 -9.84 2.23 -11.69
N ALA A 73 -9.34 2.01 -12.89
CA ALA A 73 -10.15 2.21 -14.07
C ALA A 73 -11.38 1.36 -13.82
N ALA A 74 -12.48 2.04 -13.54
CA ALA A 74 -13.77 1.41 -13.51
C ALA A 74 -13.81 0.60 -14.81
N ALA A 75 -13.78 -0.71 -14.67
CA ALA A 75 -14.03 -1.56 -15.80
C ALA A 75 -15.36 -1.07 -16.37
N GLU A 76 -15.31 -0.42 -17.53
CA GLU A 76 -16.49 -0.20 -18.32
C GLU A 76 -16.99 -1.58 -18.69
N VAL A 77 -17.75 -2.15 -17.77
CA VAL A 77 -18.68 -3.18 -18.14
C VAL A 77 -19.65 -2.48 -19.06
N GLN A 78 -19.53 -2.72 -20.34
CA GLN A 78 -20.58 -2.42 -21.28
C GLN A 78 -21.81 -3.17 -20.83
N ASN A 79 -22.59 -2.51 -20.00
CA ASN A 79 -23.91 -2.99 -19.62
C ASN A 79 -24.79 -2.88 -20.85
N ASP A 80 -25.08 -4.03 -21.39
CA ASP A 80 -26.22 -4.26 -22.25
C ASP A 80 -27.49 -3.70 -21.55
N PRO A 81 -28.26 -2.80 -22.16
CA PRO A 81 -29.35 -2.08 -21.49
C PRO A 81 -30.63 -2.88 -21.39
N SER A 82 -30.58 -4.11 -20.94
CA SER A 82 -31.82 -4.87 -20.70
C SER A 82 -31.67 -5.85 -19.56
N SER A 83 -31.57 -5.36 -18.36
CA SER A 83 -32.26 -5.96 -17.22
C SER A 83 -31.84 -5.32 -15.88
N PHE A 84 -32.88 -4.84 -15.23
CA PHE A 84 -33.12 -4.77 -13.80
C PHE A 84 -32.62 -3.53 -13.02
N ALA A 85 -33.66 -2.84 -12.68
CA ALA A 85 -34.07 -2.13 -11.47
C ALA A 85 -33.00 -1.75 -10.45
N PRO A 86 -33.01 -0.47 -10.05
CA PRO A 86 -32.06 0.05 -9.06
C PRO A 86 -32.49 -0.39 -7.67
N GLN A 87 -31.73 -1.26 -7.07
CA GLN A 87 -31.74 -1.29 -5.62
C GLN A 87 -30.73 -0.24 -5.17
N ALA A 88 -31.26 0.87 -4.73
CA ALA A 88 -30.52 1.88 -4.02
C ALA A 88 -30.00 1.26 -2.72
N VAL A 89 -28.73 0.89 -2.71
CA VAL A 89 -28.02 0.61 -1.47
C VAL A 89 -27.63 1.97 -0.92
N PRO A 90 -28.12 2.38 0.27
CA PRO A 90 -27.65 3.63 0.86
C PRO A 90 -26.16 3.49 1.10
N ALA A 91 -25.38 4.30 0.42
CA ALA A 91 -23.97 4.49 0.72
C ALA A 91 -23.87 4.96 2.15
N ARG A 92 -23.53 4.05 3.03
CA ARG A 92 -23.25 4.35 4.43
C ARG A 92 -21.88 4.96 4.50
N ASP A 93 -21.88 6.25 4.42
CA ASP A 93 -20.71 7.12 4.51
C ASP A 93 -20.13 7.01 5.93
N LYS A 94 -19.42 5.92 6.20
CA LYS A 94 -18.67 5.75 7.45
C LYS A 94 -17.23 6.27 7.37
N SER A 95 -16.83 6.71 6.20
CA SER A 95 -15.43 7.09 5.96
C SER A 95 -15.08 8.49 6.48
N ARG A 96 -16.06 9.37 6.60
CA ARG A 96 -15.80 10.76 7.01
C ARG A 96 -15.64 10.96 8.52
N SER A 97 -16.18 10.06 9.33
CA SER A 97 -16.14 10.20 10.80
C SER A 97 -14.77 9.84 11.40
N ILE A 98 -14.01 8.96 10.75
CA ILE A 98 -12.72 8.49 11.27
C ILE A 98 -11.63 9.53 11.05
N ILE A 99 -11.66 10.25 9.93
CA ILE A 99 -10.66 11.28 9.60
C ILE A 99 -10.82 12.51 10.52
N GLY A 100 -12.05 12.87 10.86
CA GLY A 100 -12.34 13.96 11.79
C GLY A 100 -11.87 13.70 13.22
N THR A 101 -11.97 12.45 13.67
CA THR A 101 -11.59 12.07 15.03
C THR A 101 -10.07 12.03 15.22
N VAL A 102 -9.34 11.62 14.22
CA VAL A 102 -7.86 11.60 14.26
C VAL A 102 -7.28 13.01 14.27
N LEU A 103 -7.88 13.94 13.54
CA LEU A 103 -7.45 15.35 13.51
C LEU A 103 -7.69 16.06 14.85
N LEU A 104 -8.77 15.72 15.55
CA LEU A 104 -9.08 16.26 16.88
C LEU A 104 -8.12 15.73 17.96
N CYS A 105 -7.70 14.48 17.87
CA CYS A 105 -6.75 13.90 18.82
C CYS A 105 -5.36 14.52 18.72
N THR A 106 -4.89 14.82 17.51
CA THR A 106 -3.57 15.47 17.33
C THR A 106 -3.58 16.92 17.81
N GLY A 107 -4.69 17.63 17.64
CA GLY A 107 -4.84 18.99 18.15
C GLY A 107 -4.85 19.08 19.67
N ALA A 108 -5.52 18.16 20.33
CA ALA A 108 -5.62 18.14 21.79
C ALA A 108 -4.28 17.83 22.47
N VAL A 109 -3.50 16.92 21.91
CA VAL A 109 -2.17 16.58 22.44
C VAL A 109 -1.20 17.76 22.29
N SER A 110 -1.28 18.48 21.17
CA SER A 110 -0.42 19.64 20.93
C SER A 110 -0.72 20.80 21.89
N VAL A 111 -2.00 21.03 22.17
CA VAL A 111 -2.43 22.07 23.13
C VAL A 111 -2.07 21.70 24.56
N LEU A 112 -2.18 20.41 24.89
CA LEU A 112 -1.80 19.93 26.23
C LEU A 112 -0.28 20.06 26.47
N LEU A 113 0.51 19.82 25.44
CA LEU A 113 1.97 19.97 25.53
C LEU A 113 2.39 21.43 25.65
N PHE A 114 1.62 22.36 25.09
CA PHE A 114 1.87 23.80 25.18
C PHE A 114 1.42 24.41 26.51
N LEU A 115 0.48 23.79 27.20
CA LEU A 115 -0.04 24.25 28.50
C LEU A 115 0.71 23.68 29.71
N LEU A 116 1.66 22.76 29.49
CA LEU A 116 2.55 22.35 30.57
C LEU A 116 3.45 23.54 30.92
N PRO A 117 3.31 24.12 32.09
CA PRO A 117 4.19 25.21 32.49
C PRO A 117 5.61 24.67 32.51
N PHE A 118 6.45 25.30 31.76
CA PHE A 118 7.89 25.18 31.89
C PHE A 118 8.23 25.79 33.26
N GLY A 119 7.84 25.04 34.29
CA GLY A 119 7.98 25.39 35.69
C GLY A 119 9.33 24.95 36.17
N SER A 120 10.20 25.93 36.19
CA SER A 120 10.80 26.29 37.44
C SER A 120 11.71 25.24 38.04
N THR A 121 12.86 25.25 37.55
CA THR A 121 14.07 24.82 38.26
C THR A 121 14.27 25.69 39.49
N PHE A 122 14.11 25.11 40.59
CA PHE A 122 14.91 25.38 41.78
C PHE A 122 15.28 24.09 42.42
#